data_02f6dd89f05db3bbfe05925db55e34eb
#
_entry.id   02f6dd89f05db3bbfe05925db55e34eb
#
_cell.length_a   1.000
_cell.length_b   1.000
_cell.length_c   1.000
_cell.angle_alpha   90.00
_cell.angle_beta   90.00
_cell.angle_gamma   90.00
#
_symmetry.space_group_name_H-M   'P 1'
#
loop_
_entity.id
_entity.type
_entity.pdbx_description
1 polymer ?
#
loop_
_entity_poly.entity_id
_entity_poly.type
_entity_poly.pdbx_seq_one_letter_code
_entity_poly.pdbx_strand_id
1 'polypeptide(L)'
;MTTTQAKQQAADKQQTRILVQAAAAVCEDKKGEDTRILELDAIDSGLSDFFLVTSASNDRQAIAIADEIEFRLKRDFGAYAHSVEGRRQGSWIVLDYVDFVVHVFLKERREFYDIERLRKSARPITPAEFDAELKAALAEKTRAARGKAPAKRIAATKKAAKKAPAKKTAAKSANKKAAAKKATPARKAVKTR
;
A
#
# COMPACT_ATOMS: atom_id res chain seq x y z
N MET A 1 11.97 2.68 -29.79
CA MET A 1 12.07 2.81 -28.32
C MET A 1 13.34 2.16 -27.84
N THR A 2 14.17 2.84 -27.07
CA THR A 2 15.43 2.28 -26.58
C THR A 2 15.16 1.29 -25.43
N THR A 3 15.99 0.27 -25.27
CA THR A 3 15.88 -0.77 -24.23
C THR A 3 15.80 -0.20 -22.80
N THR A 4 16.37 1.00 -22.60
CA THR A 4 16.36 1.71 -21.30
C THR A 4 14.97 2.29 -20.99
N GLN A 5 14.29 2.87 -22.00
CA GLN A 5 12.94 3.42 -21.84
C GLN A 5 11.90 2.33 -21.54
N ALA A 6 12.00 1.18 -22.22
CA ALA A 6 11.11 0.05 -21.94
C ALA A 6 11.28 -0.51 -20.51
N LYS A 7 12.52 -0.53 -19.99
CA LYS A 7 12.78 -0.95 -18.60
C LYS A 7 12.24 0.05 -17.58
N GLN A 8 12.31 1.35 -17.86
CA GLN A 8 11.77 2.38 -16.98
C GLN A 8 10.25 2.30 -16.92
N GLN A 9 9.58 2.26 -18.07
CA GLN A 9 8.11 2.10 -18.14
C GLN A 9 7.63 0.84 -17.41
N ALA A 10 8.34 -0.29 -17.54
CA ALA A 10 7.99 -1.51 -16.83
C ALA A 10 8.21 -1.41 -15.30
N ALA A 11 9.15 -0.56 -14.85
CA ALA A 11 9.36 -0.30 -13.43
C ALA A 11 8.26 0.62 -12.88
N ASP A 12 7.90 1.67 -13.62
CA ASP A 12 6.86 2.61 -13.26
C ASP A 12 5.49 1.92 -13.19
N LYS A 13 5.13 1.12 -14.19
CA LYS A 13 3.90 0.30 -14.17
C LYS A 13 3.86 -0.68 -12.98
N GLN A 14 5.02 -1.26 -12.60
CA GLN A 14 5.09 -2.12 -11.42
C GLN A 14 4.85 -1.36 -10.12
N GLN A 15 5.36 -0.14 -9.99
CA GLN A 15 5.10 0.73 -8.84
C GLN A 15 3.62 1.10 -8.76
N THR A 16 3.01 1.47 -9.89
CA THR A 16 1.58 1.74 -9.99
C THR A 16 0.73 0.55 -9.52
N ARG A 17 1.09 -0.69 -9.93
CA ARG A 17 0.41 -1.90 -9.47
C ARG A 17 0.43 -2.08 -7.95
N ILE A 18 1.54 -1.73 -7.30
CA ILE A 18 1.64 -1.78 -5.83
C ILE A 18 0.68 -0.76 -5.19
N LEU A 19 0.61 0.46 -5.72
CA LEU A 19 -0.29 1.49 -5.22
C LEU A 19 -1.77 1.11 -5.40
N VAL A 20 -2.13 0.58 -6.57
CA VAL A 20 -3.49 0.10 -6.87
C VAL A 20 -3.89 -1.03 -5.91
N GLN A 21 -2.99 -1.99 -5.66
CA GLN A 21 -3.25 -3.07 -4.70
C GLN A 21 -3.44 -2.55 -3.27
N ALA A 22 -2.62 -1.58 -2.85
CA ALA A 22 -2.77 -0.96 -1.54
C ALA A 22 -4.12 -0.22 -1.41
N ALA A 23 -4.55 0.49 -2.46
CA ALA A 23 -5.86 1.14 -2.51
C ALA A 23 -7.01 0.13 -2.49
N ALA A 24 -6.90 -0.99 -3.23
CA ALA A 24 -7.90 -2.06 -3.23
C ALA A 24 -8.05 -2.71 -1.84
N ALA A 25 -6.94 -2.93 -1.12
CA ALA A 25 -6.96 -3.43 0.25
C ALA A 25 -7.70 -2.47 1.21
N VAL A 26 -7.59 -1.16 1.00
CA VAL A 26 -8.38 -0.17 1.77
C VAL A 26 -9.87 -0.32 1.50
N CYS A 27 -10.26 -0.52 0.23
CA CYS A 27 -11.68 -0.73 -0.12
C CYS A 27 -12.24 -1.95 0.64
N GLU A 28 -11.51 -3.05 0.71
CA GLU A 28 -11.89 -4.26 1.46
C GLU A 28 -11.97 -3.99 2.97
N ASP A 29 -10.97 -3.32 3.56
CA ASP A 29 -10.94 -2.97 4.99
C ASP A 29 -12.14 -2.08 5.39
N LYS A 30 -12.52 -1.15 4.53
CA LYS A 30 -13.67 -0.24 4.74
C LYS A 30 -15.00 -0.83 4.25
N LYS A 31 -15.02 -2.13 3.89
CA LYS A 31 -16.24 -2.83 3.44
C LYS A 31 -16.84 -2.26 2.15
N GLY A 32 -15.98 -1.82 1.24
CA GLY A 32 -16.38 -1.50 -0.13
C GLY A 32 -16.91 -2.75 -0.82
N GLU A 33 -17.99 -2.59 -1.57
CA GLU A 33 -18.66 -3.68 -2.27
C GLU A 33 -18.21 -3.75 -3.73
N ASP A 34 -18.11 -4.96 -4.27
CA ASP A 34 -17.80 -5.24 -5.68
C ASP A 34 -16.60 -4.43 -6.19
N THR A 35 -15.48 -4.51 -5.45
CA THR A 35 -14.23 -3.84 -5.84
C THR A 35 -13.63 -4.53 -7.06
N ARG A 36 -13.37 -3.76 -8.12
CA ARG A 36 -12.77 -4.22 -9.37
C ARG A 36 -11.61 -3.34 -9.79
N ILE A 37 -10.62 -3.95 -10.39
CA ILE A 37 -9.50 -3.26 -11.02
C ILE A 37 -9.65 -3.45 -12.53
N LEU A 38 -9.64 -2.36 -13.28
CA LEU A 38 -9.68 -2.38 -14.73
C LEU A 38 -8.27 -2.02 -15.23
N GLU A 39 -7.59 -2.94 -15.86
CA GLU A 39 -6.34 -2.65 -16.57
C GLU A 39 -6.69 -2.11 -17.94
N LEU A 40 -6.31 -0.86 -18.21
CA LEU A 40 -6.63 -0.17 -19.45
C LEU A 40 -5.66 -0.53 -20.55
N ASP A 41 -6.17 -0.66 -21.78
CA ASP A 41 -5.36 -0.89 -22.97
C ASP A 41 -4.55 0.34 -23.35
N ALA A 42 -3.46 0.13 -24.11
CA ALA A 42 -2.59 1.22 -24.62
C ALA A 42 -3.34 2.30 -25.42
N ILE A 43 -4.50 1.99 -25.98
CA ILE A 43 -5.35 2.94 -26.71
C ILE A 43 -6.08 3.87 -25.74
N ASP A 44 -6.51 3.34 -24.60
CA ASP A 44 -7.19 4.08 -23.53
C ASP A 44 -6.22 4.63 -22.46
N SER A 45 -4.96 4.18 -22.46
CA SER A 45 -3.91 4.54 -21.50
C SER A 45 -3.40 5.97 -21.60
N GLY A 46 -3.92 6.75 -22.56
CA GLY A 46 -3.67 8.20 -22.58
C GLY A 46 -4.23 8.95 -21.37
N LEU A 47 -5.08 8.29 -20.56
CA LEU A 47 -5.67 8.84 -19.35
C LEU A 47 -5.03 8.26 -18.07
N SER A 48 -4.84 6.94 -18.01
CA SER A 48 -4.24 6.22 -16.87
C SER A 48 -4.08 4.73 -17.21
N ASP A 49 -3.22 4.01 -16.49
CA ASP A 49 -3.01 2.56 -16.70
C ASP A 49 -4.09 1.70 -16.02
N PHE A 50 -4.66 2.17 -14.92
CA PHE A 50 -5.63 1.40 -14.12
C PHE A 50 -6.78 2.25 -13.62
N PHE A 51 -7.98 1.68 -13.61
CA PHE A 51 -9.08 2.17 -12.79
C PHE A 51 -9.35 1.20 -11.64
N LEU A 52 -9.47 1.71 -10.43
CA LEU A 52 -9.99 0.99 -9.27
C LEU A 52 -11.42 1.46 -9.03
N VAL A 53 -12.37 0.57 -9.11
CA VAL A 53 -13.80 0.87 -8.94
C VAL A 53 -14.34 0.11 -7.75
N THR A 54 -15.02 0.80 -6.85
CA THR A 54 -15.68 0.19 -5.69
C THR A 54 -17.02 0.85 -5.40
N SER A 55 -17.94 0.12 -4.80
CA SER A 55 -19.23 0.63 -4.36
C SER A 55 -19.26 0.83 -2.85
N ALA A 56 -19.97 1.88 -2.42
CA ALA A 56 -20.28 2.15 -1.04
C ALA A 56 -21.82 2.12 -0.82
N SER A 57 -22.25 1.69 0.36
CA SER A 57 -23.66 1.63 0.74
C SER A 57 -24.27 3.00 1.10
N ASN A 58 -23.42 3.98 1.41
CA ASN A 58 -23.83 5.35 1.75
C ASN A 58 -22.67 6.34 1.53
N ASP A 59 -23.01 7.64 1.54
CA ASP A 59 -22.07 8.74 1.34
C ASP A 59 -20.95 8.80 2.37
N ARG A 60 -21.24 8.52 3.64
CA ARG A 60 -20.25 8.51 4.72
C ARG A 60 -19.21 7.41 4.51
N GLN A 61 -19.64 6.23 4.08
CA GLN A 61 -18.74 5.14 3.75
C GLN A 61 -17.88 5.49 2.53
N ALA A 62 -18.47 6.08 1.49
CA ALA A 62 -17.74 6.53 0.31
C ALA A 62 -16.62 7.52 0.69
N ILE A 63 -16.94 8.52 1.52
CA ILE A 63 -15.97 9.48 2.04
C ILE A 63 -14.90 8.78 2.87
N ALA A 64 -15.29 7.86 3.77
CA ALA A 64 -14.34 7.13 4.62
C ALA A 64 -13.39 6.22 3.84
N ILE A 65 -13.84 5.63 2.72
CA ILE A 65 -12.98 4.87 1.81
C ILE A 65 -11.98 5.82 1.14
N ALA A 66 -12.45 6.93 0.58
CA ALA A 66 -11.61 7.89 -0.11
C ALA A 66 -10.54 8.50 0.82
N ASP A 67 -10.93 8.93 2.02
CA ASP A 67 -10.01 9.51 3.02
C ASP A 67 -8.94 8.50 3.47
N GLU A 68 -9.31 7.24 3.67
CA GLU A 68 -8.36 6.21 4.07
C GLU A 68 -7.40 5.85 2.95
N ILE A 69 -7.86 5.83 1.68
CA ILE A 69 -6.98 5.61 0.51
C ILE A 69 -5.92 6.71 0.45
N GLU A 70 -6.33 7.99 0.50
CA GLU A 70 -5.38 9.10 0.50
C GLU A 70 -4.41 9.01 1.68
N PHE A 71 -4.92 8.73 2.88
CA PHE A 71 -4.10 8.63 4.08
C PHE A 71 -3.05 7.51 3.97
N ARG A 72 -3.44 6.30 3.57
CA ARG A 72 -2.51 5.16 3.45
C ARG A 72 -1.50 5.35 2.34
N LEU A 73 -1.93 5.77 1.16
CA LEU A 73 -1.02 5.96 0.04
C LEU A 73 0.00 7.06 0.34
N LYS A 74 -0.42 8.14 0.99
CA LYS A 74 0.48 9.19 1.46
C LYS A 74 1.45 8.69 2.53
N ARG A 75 0.94 7.99 3.55
CA ARG A 75 1.74 7.52 4.70
C ARG A 75 2.76 6.46 4.32
N ASP A 76 2.33 5.45 3.55
CA ASP A 76 3.11 4.24 3.31
C ASP A 76 3.97 4.32 2.05
N PHE A 77 3.57 5.14 1.07
CA PHE A 77 4.24 5.23 -0.23
C PHE A 77 4.65 6.66 -0.60
N GLY A 78 4.24 7.68 0.17
CA GLY A 78 4.47 9.08 -0.19
C GLY A 78 3.71 9.51 -1.45
N ALA A 79 2.69 8.76 -1.87
CA ALA A 79 1.88 9.04 -3.05
C ALA A 79 0.72 9.97 -2.68
N TYR A 80 0.56 11.04 -3.46
CA TYR A 80 -0.48 12.05 -3.27
C TYR A 80 -1.42 12.03 -4.46
N ALA A 81 -2.72 12.17 -4.20
CA ALA A 81 -3.68 12.39 -5.27
C ALA A 81 -3.40 13.74 -5.94
N HIS A 82 -3.39 13.75 -7.28
CA HIS A 82 -3.27 14.97 -8.08
C HIS A 82 -4.55 15.80 -7.97
N SER A 83 -5.71 15.15 -8.03
CA SER A 83 -7.00 15.78 -7.75
C SER A 83 -7.94 14.83 -6.99
N VAL A 84 -8.87 15.43 -6.24
CA VAL A 84 -9.95 14.71 -5.56
C VAL A 84 -11.26 15.43 -5.81
N GLU A 85 -12.20 14.73 -6.44
CA GLU A 85 -13.49 15.29 -6.82
C GLU A 85 -14.65 14.52 -6.17
N GLY A 86 -15.81 15.16 -6.07
CA GLY A 86 -17.04 14.53 -5.58
C GLY A 86 -17.15 14.32 -4.06
N ARG A 87 -16.08 14.56 -3.29
CA ARG A 87 -16.04 14.34 -1.83
C ARG A 87 -17.19 15.04 -1.08
N ARG A 88 -17.56 16.24 -1.50
CA ARG A 88 -18.61 17.05 -0.84
C ARG A 88 -19.98 16.39 -0.92
N GLN A 89 -20.27 15.68 -2.01
CA GLN A 89 -21.57 15.03 -2.25
C GLN A 89 -21.54 13.55 -1.80
N GLY A 90 -20.38 12.90 -1.82
CA GLY A 90 -20.21 11.50 -1.43
C GLY A 90 -20.89 10.47 -2.33
N SER A 91 -21.58 10.89 -3.39
CA SER A 91 -22.31 9.97 -4.28
C SER A 91 -21.42 9.31 -5.33
N TRP A 92 -20.35 9.98 -5.72
CA TRP A 92 -19.28 9.52 -6.58
C TRP A 92 -18.03 10.34 -6.28
N ILE A 93 -17.01 9.70 -5.75
CA ILE A 93 -15.73 10.33 -5.43
C ILE A 93 -14.67 9.79 -6.38
N VAL A 94 -13.88 10.67 -6.94
CA VAL A 94 -12.79 10.36 -7.85
C VAL A 94 -11.49 10.82 -7.22
N LEU A 95 -10.50 9.92 -7.13
CA LEU A 95 -9.14 10.20 -6.69
C LEU A 95 -8.20 9.95 -7.87
N ASP A 96 -7.60 10.98 -8.39
CA ASP A 96 -6.69 10.92 -9.52
C ASP A 96 -5.23 10.89 -9.05
N TYR A 97 -4.52 9.81 -9.37
CA TYR A 97 -3.09 9.62 -9.10
C TYR A 97 -2.24 9.66 -10.39
N VAL A 98 -2.79 10.18 -11.49
CA VAL A 98 -2.16 10.25 -12.82
C VAL A 98 -2.07 8.87 -13.48
N ASP A 99 -1.27 7.95 -12.91
CA ASP A 99 -1.08 6.60 -13.48
C ASP A 99 -2.28 5.69 -13.21
N PHE A 100 -3.10 5.99 -12.22
CA PHE A 100 -4.35 5.28 -11.94
C PHE A 100 -5.39 6.20 -11.30
N VAL A 101 -6.64 5.86 -11.49
CA VAL A 101 -7.80 6.60 -10.95
C VAL A 101 -8.65 5.68 -10.09
N VAL A 102 -9.03 6.17 -8.90
CA VAL A 102 -9.94 5.46 -8.01
C VAL A 102 -11.34 6.08 -8.11
N HIS A 103 -12.32 5.23 -8.32
CA HIS A 103 -13.75 5.60 -8.36
C HIS A 103 -14.48 4.94 -7.19
N VAL A 104 -14.97 5.74 -6.26
CA VAL A 104 -15.82 5.30 -5.16
C VAL A 104 -17.24 5.77 -5.42
N PHE A 105 -18.14 4.85 -5.72
CA PHE A 105 -19.52 5.14 -6.07
C PHE A 105 -20.49 4.73 -4.97
N LEU A 106 -21.63 5.43 -4.87
CA LEU A 106 -22.83 4.79 -4.37
C LEU A 106 -23.33 3.78 -5.41
N LYS A 107 -23.90 2.66 -4.95
CA LYS A 107 -24.32 1.55 -5.83
C LYS A 107 -25.21 2.00 -6.99
N GLU A 108 -26.21 2.83 -6.70
CA GLU A 108 -27.14 3.38 -7.71
C GLU A 108 -26.42 4.24 -8.77
N ARG A 109 -25.37 5.00 -8.35
CA ARG A 109 -24.59 5.82 -9.26
C ARG A 109 -23.69 4.98 -10.15
N ARG A 110 -23.09 3.91 -9.61
CA ARG A 110 -22.28 2.97 -10.40
C ARG A 110 -23.11 2.30 -11.48
N GLU A 111 -24.30 1.79 -11.12
CA GLU A 111 -25.25 1.19 -12.07
C GLU A 111 -25.68 2.19 -13.16
N PHE A 112 -25.91 3.45 -12.80
CA PHE A 112 -26.31 4.48 -13.75
C PHE A 112 -25.20 4.84 -14.75
N TYR A 113 -23.96 5.06 -14.27
CA TYR A 113 -22.84 5.46 -15.13
C TYR A 113 -22.18 4.29 -15.85
N ASP A 114 -22.21 3.10 -15.29
CA ASP A 114 -21.67 1.84 -15.85
C ASP A 114 -20.31 2.03 -16.55
N ILE A 115 -19.33 2.59 -15.80
CA ILE A 115 -18.02 2.95 -16.36
C ILE A 115 -17.22 1.73 -16.83
N GLU A 116 -17.49 0.55 -16.26
CA GLU A 116 -16.92 -0.70 -16.69
C GLU A 116 -17.35 -1.04 -18.12
N ARG A 117 -18.61 -0.82 -18.48
CA ARG A 117 -19.11 -1.03 -19.82
C ARG A 117 -18.58 0.00 -20.82
N LEU A 118 -18.31 1.22 -20.38
CA LEU A 118 -17.72 2.26 -21.23
C LEU A 118 -16.27 1.93 -21.62
N ARG A 119 -15.58 1.14 -20.80
CA ARG A 119 -14.19 0.69 -21.02
C ARG A 119 -14.14 -0.76 -21.48
N LYS A 120 -14.76 -1.05 -22.61
CA LYS A 120 -14.88 -2.44 -23.16
C LYS A 120 -13.54 -3.11 -23.45
N SER A 121 -12.51 -2.34 -23.74
CA SER A 121 -11.15 -2.84 -23.99
C SER A 121 -10.39 -3.15 -22.69
N ALA A 122 -10.85 -2.62 -21.54
CA ALA A 122 -10.19 -2.85 -20.27
C ALA A 122 -10.36 -4.31 -19.79
N ARG A 123 -9.29 -4.86 -19.20
CA ARG A 123 -9.33 -6.18 -18.58
C ARG A 123 -9.83 -6.04 -17.13
N PRO A 124 -11.04 -6.50 -16.79
CA PRO A 124 -11.50 -6.51 -15.42
C PRO A 124 -10.78 -7.61 -14.61
N ILE A 125 -10.27 -7.24 -13.45
CA ILE A 125 -9.50 -8.13 -12.56
C ILE A 125 -10.04 -7.93 -11.15
N THR A 126 -10.20 -9.02 -10.40
CA THR A 126 -10.51 -8.93 -8.97
C THR A 126 -9.27 -8.55 -8.17
N PRO A 127 -9.40 -7.90 -6.99
CA PRO A 127 -8.27 -7.57 -6.12
C PRO A 127 -7.41 -8.79 -5.76
N ALA A 128 -8.04 -9.96 -5.55
CA ALA A 128 -7.34 -11.20 -5.24
C ALA A 128 -6.48 -11.73 -6.41
N GLU A 129 -7.04 -11.72 -7.62
CA GLU A 129 -6.30 -12.09 -8.84
C GLU A 129 -5.15 -11.12 -9.10
N PHE A 130 -5.40 -9.82 -8.94
CA PHE A 130 -4.39 -8.78 -9.12
C PHE A 130 -3.23 -8.93 -8.11
N ASP A 131 -3.53 -9.24 -6.85
CA ASP A 131 -2.53 -9.52 -5.82
C ASP A 131 -1.70 -10.76 -6.16
N ALA A 132 -2.34 -11.82 -6.65
CA ALA A 132 -1.65 -13.05 -7.08
C ALA A 132 -0.70 -12.77 -8.25
N GLU A 133 -1.14 -12.03 -9.27
CA GLU A 133 -0.30 -11.62 -10.40
C GLU A 133 0.87 -10.75 -9.94
N LEU A 134 0.62 -9.78 -9.05
CA LEU A 134 1.64 -8.89 -8.50
C LEU A 134 2.71 -9.67 -7.73
N LYS A 135 2.31 -10.61 -6.87
CA LYS A 135 3.22 -11.49 -6.11
C LYS A 135 4.04 -12.38 -7.05
N ALA A 136 3.43 -12.95 -8.07
CA ALA A 136 4.13 -13.76 -9.08
C ALA A 136 5.20 -12.94 -9.81
N ALA A 137 4.86 -11.74 -10.28
CA ALA A 137 5.79 -10.83 -10.95
C ALA A 137 6.96 -10.39 -10.06
N LEU A 138 6.72 -10.12 -8.78
CA LEU A 138 7.75 -9.77 -7.79
C LEU A 138 8.67 -10.96 -7.50
N ALA A 139 8.12 -12.17 -7.37
CA ALA A 139 8.90 -13.39 -7.15
C ALA A 139 9.82 -13.70 -8.35
N GLU A 140 9.33 -13.51 -9.57
CA GLU A 140 10.12 -13.69 -10.79
C GLU A 140 11.29 -12.71 -10.87
N LYS A 141 11.04 -11.41 -10.60
CA LYS A 141 12.09 -10.38 -10.52
C LYS A 141 13.17 -10.74 -9.48
N THR A 142 12.75 -11.24 -8.31
CA THR A 142 13.66 -11.65 -7.24
C THR A 142 14.49 -12.86 -7.66
N ARG A 143 13.90 -13.85 -8.34
CA ARG A 143 14.59 -15.03 -8.87
C ARG A 143 15.62 -14.62 -9.94
N ALA A 144 15.23 -13.75 -10.87
CA ALA A 144 16.10 -13.24 -11.92
C ALA A 144 17.29 -12.43 -11.35
N ALA A 145 17.07 -11.65 -10.30
CA ALA A 145 18.12 -10.90 -9.60
C ALA A 145 19.10 -11.83 -8.88
N ARG A 146 18.63 -12.90 -8.22
CA ARG A 146 19.48 -13.91 -7.56
C ARG A 146 20.29 -14.74 -8.56
N GLY A 147 19.75 -15.05 -9.75
CA GLY A 147 20.45 -15.78 -10.81
C GLY A 147 21.59 -14.98 -11.47
N LYS A 148 21.64 -13.66 -11.29
CA LYS A 148 22.72 -12.78 -11.79
C LYS A 148 23.82 -12.45 -10.76
N ALA A 149 23.74 -12.98 -9.54
CA ALA A 149 24.82 -12.81 -8.55
C ALA A 149 26.04 -13.65 -9.00
N PRO A 150 27.23 -13.08 -9.26
CA PRO A 150 28.38 -13.85 -9.61
C PRO A 150 28.81 -14.73 -8.43
N ALA A 151 28.89 -16.02 -8.66
CA ALA A 151 29.46 -17.03 -7.75
C ALA A 151 30.97 -16.77 -7.54
N LYS A 152 31.31 -15.68 -6.85
CA LYS A 152 32.70 -15.38 -6.52
C LYS A 152 32.78 -14.62 -5.20
N ARG A 153 32.64 -15.37 -4.09
CA ARG A 153 33.15 -14.97 -2.76
C ARG A 153 32.90 -16.02 -1.66
N ILE A 154 33.23 -17.31 -1.94
CA ILE A 154 33.36 -18.31 -0.87
C ILE A 154 34.68 -19.08 -1.11
N ALA A 155 35.79 -18.41 -1.03
CA ALA A 155 37.10 -19.08 -0.98
C ALA A 155 38.19 -18.16 -0.40
N ALA A 156 37.92 -17.46 0.71
CA ALA A 156 39.04 -16.79 1.42
C ALA A 156 38.65 -16.40 2.86
N THR A 157 38.18 -17.34 3.69
CA THR A 157 38.28 -17.19 5.16
C THR A 157 38.27 -18.56 5.86
N LYS A 158 39.26 -19.40 5.47
CA LYS A 158 39.58 -20.63 6.22
C LYS A 158 41.06 -20.67 6.52
N LYS A 159 41.60 -19.60 7.14
CA LYS A 159 42.96 -19.64 7.69
C LYS A 159 43.17 -18.45 8.65
N ALA A 160 42.52 -18.46 9.80
CA ALA A 160 42.97 -17.74 10.99
C ALA A 160 42.06 -18.06 12.20
N ALA A 161 42.09 -19.30 12.64
CA ALA A 161 41.54 -19.65 13.95
C ALA A 161 42.43 -20.72 14.59
N LYS A 162 43.60 -20.29 15.03
CA LYS A 162 44.39 -21.10 15.96
C LYS A 162 45.41 -20.20 16.68
N LYS A 163 44.96 -19.63 17.83
CA LYS A 163 45.75 -19.41 19.04
C LYS A 163 44.92 -18.66 20.08
N ALA A 164 44.49 -19.41 21.06
CA ALA A 164 44.10 -18.90 22.37
C ALA A 164 45.37 -18.49 23.15
N PRO A 165 45.33 -17.77 24.29
CA PRO A 165 44.79 -18.38 25.50
C PRO A 165 44.00 -17.44 26.41
N ALA A 166 43.30 -18.11 27.33
CA ALA A 166 42.51 -17.61 28.44
C ALA A 166 43.31 -16.74 29.43
N LYS A 167 42.61 -15.74 30.02
CA LYS A 167 42.92 -15.32 31.41
C LYS A 167 41.62 -14.90 32.12
N LYS A 168 41.37 -15.61 33.21
CA LYS A 168 40.40 -15.40 34.26
C LYS A 168 40.66 -14.13 35.03
N THR A 169 39.59 -13.51 35.54
CA THR A 169 39.35 -12.97 36.89
C THR A 169 37.97 -12.27 36.85
N ALA A 170 36.98 -12.67 37.49
CA ALA A 170 36.53 -12.82 38.87
C ALA A 170 36.21 -11.49 39.57
N ALA A 171 34.95 -11.45 40.01
CA ALA A 171 34.43 -10.74 41.20
C ALA A 171 34.07 -9.24 40.98
N LYS A 172 32.98 -8.67 41.45
CA LYS A 172 32.15 -8.87 42.63
C LYS A 172 31.07 -7.77 42.64
N SER A 173 29.82 -8.13 42.77
CA SER A 173 28.86 -7.78 43.80
C SER A 173 28.52 -6.30 44.08
N ALA A 174 27.29 -6.02 44.13
CA ALA A 174 26.41 -5.48 45.19
C ALA A 174 25.51 -4.33 44.65
N ASN A 175 24.21 -4.54 44.58
CA ASN A 175 23.20 -4.40 45.63
C ASN A 175 22.89 -2.95 46.05
N LYS A 176 21.65 -2.51 45.81
CA LYS A 176 20.75 -1.73 46.70
C LYS A 176 19.65 -1.07 45.89
N LYS A 177 18.42 -1.52 45.87
CA LYS A 177 17.32 -1.38 46.83
C LYS A 177 16.98 0.05 47.24
N ALA A 178 15.77 0.47 46.92
CA ALA A 178 14.73 1.18 47.67
C ALA A 178 13.94 2.06 46.74
N ALA A 179 12.68 1.86 46.53
CA ALA A 179 11.50 1.96 47.37
C ALA A 179 10.87 3.38 47.35
N ALA A 180 9.69 3.42 46.77
CA ALA A 180 8.43 3.91 47.32
C ALA A 180 8.20 5.40 47.55
N LYS A 181 7.10 5.90 47.01
CA LYS A 181 5.90 6.48 47.67
C LYS A 181 5.20 7.43 46.71
N LYS A 182 3.96 7.08 46.29
CA LYS A 182 2.69 7.50 46.89
C LYS A 182 2.45 9.02 46.90
N ALA A 183 1.49 9.48 46.08
CA ALA A 183 0.33 10.25 46.59
C ALA A 183 -0.57 10.73 45.44
N THR A 184 -1.76 10.23 45.36
CA THR A 184 -2.97 10.97 44.99
C THR A 184 -3.43 11.72 46.26
N PRO A 185 -4.11 12.88 46.16
CA PRO A 185 -5.56 12.84 46.11
C PRO A 185 -6.31 14.03 45.44
N ALA A 186 -7.52 13.71 45.00
CA ALA A 186 -8.80 14.35 45.27
C ALA A 186 -9.18 15.72 44.68
N ARG A 187 -10.25 15.64 43.85
CA ARG A 187 -11.55 16.34 43.96
C ARG A 187 -11.58 17.85 44.16
N LYS A 188 -12.21 18.53 43.20
CA LYS A 188 -13.33 19.47 43.57
C LYS A 188 -14.27 19.65 42.37
N ALA A 189 -15.50 19.29 42.61
CA ALA A 189 -16.69 19.73 41.88
C ALA A 189 -17.05 21.14 42.35
N VAL A 190 -17.45 22.01 41.42
CA VAL A 190 -18.34 23.14 41.68
C VAL A 190 -19.27 23.28 40.48
N LYS A 191 -20.41 23.24 40.69
CA LYS A 191 -21.80 23.45 40.47
C LYS A 191 -22.13 24.93 40.21
N THR A 192 -23.11 25.16 39.32
CA THR A 192 -24.04 26.32 39.19
C THR A 192 -23.52 27.55 38.43
N ARG A 193 -24.07 27.87 37.30
CA ARG A 193 -25.40 28.51 37.09
C ARG A 193 -25.79 28.43 35.61
#